data_2bc3696b5917dd94620577180a31fac1
#
_entry.id   2bc3696b5917dd94620577180a31fac1
#
_cell.length_a   1.000
_cell.length_b   1.000
_cell.length_c   1.000
_cell.angle_alpha   90.00
_cell.angle_beta   90.00
_cell.angle_gamma   90.00
#
_symmetry.space_group_name_H-M   'P 1'
#
loop_
_entity.id
_entity.type
_entity.pdbx_description
1 polymer ?
#
loop_
_entity_poly.entity_id
_entity_poly.type
_entity_poly.pdbx_seq_one_letter_code
_entity_poly.pdbx_strand_id
1 'polypeptide(L)'
;MGSKLLATLLISGVLTAVANLTPQLADAFEKKVQLVQKNADEGPKPLSTSFTEPETNSYLKFKAGSLLPTGLTEPVLTMEGEGRVSGTAVVDLDVVRQKQSSGGWLDPTSYLAGKLPVAAAGKVVTADGKGRFELERAEISGLPLPKSLLEQLVRFFTRTADNPKGSSVDDTFDLPAGIRRIDVDKGKFTVHQ
;
A
#
# COMPACT_ATOMS: atom_id res chain seq x y z
N MET A 1 -20.43 13.21 -59.47
CA MET A 1 -21.25 13.18 -58.26
C MET A 1 -20.43 12.40 -57.23
N GLY A 2 -19.74 13.12 -56.34
CA GLY A 2 -18.87 12.53 -55.31
C GLY A 2 -19.54 12.56 -53.97
N SER A 3 -19.74 11.41 -53.38
CA SER A 3 -20.27 11.28 -52.01
C SER A 3 -19.09 11.30 -51.03
N LYS A 4 -19.00 12.35 -50.18
CA LYS A 4 -18.04 12.46 -49.08
C LYS A 4 -18.62 11.76 -47.87
N LEU A 5 -18.04 10.61 -47.53
CA LEU A 5 -18.29 9.94 -46.24
C LEU A 5 -17.49 10.69 -45.15
N LEU A 6 -18.19 11.40 -44.28
CA LEU A 6 -17.65 11.91 -43.01
C LEU A 6 -17.58 10.74 -42.01
N ALA A 7 -16.38 10.30 -41.71
CA ALA A 7 -16.13 9.38 -40.61
C ALA A 7 -16.06 10.21 -39.28
N THR A 8 -17.13 10.16 -38.50
CA THR A 8 -17.18 10.75 -37.18
C THR A 8 -16.46 9.83 -36.21
N LEU A 9 -15.25 10.21 -35.82
CA LEU A 9 -14.44 9.51 -34.81
C LEU A 9 -15.03 9.82 -33.43
N LEU A 10 -15.80 8.91 -32.88
CA LEU A 10 -16.24 8.97 -31.46
C LEU A 10 -15.05 8.64 -30.55
N ILE A 11 -14.39 9.66 -30.05
CA ILE A 11 -13.43 9.53 -28.96
C ILE A 11 -14.24 9.32 -27.69
N SER A 12 -14.41 8.06 -27.30
CA SER A 12 -14.94 7.69 -25.98
C SER A 12 -13.87 8.01 -24.93
N GLY A 13 -13.93 9.22 -24.39
CA GLY A 13 -13.13 9.61 -23.23
C GLY A 13 -13.60 8.78 -22.05
N VAL A 14 -12.77 7.84 -21.60
CA VAL A 14 -12.93 7.21 -20.29
C VAL A 14 -12.67 8.29 -19.25
N LEU A 15 -13.74 8.90 -18.73
CA LEU A 15 -13.64 9.70 -17.52
C LEU A 15 -13.30 8.74 -16.37
N THR A 16 -12.04 8.65 -16.02
CA THR A 16 -11.63 8.12 -14.72
C THR A 16 -12.12 9.13 -13.68
N ALA A 17 -13.22 8.79 -13.00
CA ALA A 17 -13.68 9.56 -11.87
C ALA A 17 -12.56 9.55 -10.81
N VAL A 18 -11.85 10.65 -10.66
CA VAL A 18 -10.93 10.85 -9.54
C VAL A 18 -11.80 10.84 -8.29
N ALA A 19 -11.76 9.77 -7.53
CA ALA A 19 -12.50 9.66 -6.29
C ALA A 19 -12.05 10.79 -5.37
N ASN A 20 -12.98 11.67 -4.98
CA ASN A 20 -12.69 12.76 -4.07
C ASN A 20 -12.35 12.19 -2.69
N LEU A 21 -11.10 12.30 -2.26
CA LEU A 21 -10.66 11.90 -0.93
C LEU A 21 -11.15 12.93 0.09
N THR A 22 -11.83 12.47 1.14
CA THR A 22 -12.42 13.35 2.16
C THR A 22 -12.13 12.85 3.58
N PRO A 23 -12.11 13.75 4.58
CA PRO A 23 -12.01 13.35 5.98
C PRO A 23 -13.17 12.41 6.41
N GLN A 24 -14.37 12.58 5.87
CA GLN A 24 -15.53 11.73 6.17
C GLN A 24 -15.32 10.28 5.71
N LEU A 25 -14.67 10.06 4.56
CA LEU A 25 -14.30 8.72 4.11
C LEU A 25 -13.20 8.11 4.99
N ALA A 26 -12.24 8.94 5.48
CA ALA A 26 -11.26 8.50 6.46
C ALA A 26 -11.91 8.09 7.79
N ASP A 27 -12.92 8.83 8.26
CA ASP A 27 -13.71 8.47 9.45
C ASP A 27 -14.50 7.17 9.24
N ALA A 28 -15.04 6.95 8.04
CA ALA A 28 -15.75 5.72 7.71
C ALA A 28 -14.81 4.50 7.75
N PHE A 29 -13.59 4.64 7.19
CA PHE A 29 -12.56 3.62 7.28
C PHE A 29 -12.21 3.30 8.73
N GLU A 30 -11.91 4.31 9.55
CA GLU A 30 -11.53 4.14 10.94
C GLU A 30 -12.62 3.44 11.77
N LYS A 31 -13.90 3.80 11.57
CA LYS A 31 -15.03 3.11 12.22
C LYS A 31 -15.09 1.61 11.87
N LYS A 32 -14.80 1.27 10.62
CA LYS A 32 -14.75 -0.12 10.18
C LYS A 32 -13.57 -0.87 10.83
N VAL A 33 -12.40 -0.23 10.95
CA VAL A 33 -11.26 -0.80 11.68
C VAL A 33 -11.61 -1.03 13.15
N GLN A 34 -12.26 -0.06 13.81
CA GLN A 34 -12.74 -0.22 15.19
C GLN A 34 -13.75 -1.35 15.34
N LEU A 35 -14.64 -1.55 14.36
CA LEU A 35 -15.59 -2.67 14.35
C LEU A 35 -14.87 -4.03 14.29
N VAL A 36 -13.87 -4.16 13.39
CA VAL A 36 -13.04 -5.37 13.26
C VAL A 36 -12.28 -5.63 14.57
N GLN A 37 -11.66 -4.60 15.17
CA GLN A 37 -10.95 -4.73 16.43
C GLN A 37 -11.89 -5.13 17.58
N LYS A 38 -13.04 -4.48 17.70
CA LYS A 38 -14.05 -4.80 18.71
C LYS A 38 -14.52 -6.25 18.62
N ASN A 39 -14.77 -6.75 17.39
CA ASN A 39 -15.18 -8.14 17.20
C ASN A 39 -14.09 -9.13 17.67
N ALA A 40 -12.82 -8.79 17.46
CA ALA A 40 -11.70 -9.61 17.95
C ALA A 40 -11.63 -9.63 19.50
N ASP A 41 -11.83 -8.48 20.14
CA ASP A 41 -11.73 -8.33 21.61
C ASP A 41 -12.89 -8.99 22.36
N GLU A 42 -14.10 -9.01 21.77
CA GLU A 42 -15.32 -9.60 22.36
C GLU A 42 -15.44 -11.11 22.15
N GLY A 43 -14.46 -11.75 21.52
CA GLY A 43 -14.51 -13.15 21.09
C GLY A 43 -15.01 -13.23 19.63
N PRO A 44 -14.12 -13.54 18.69
CA PRO A 44 -14.36 -13.36 17.27
C PRO A 44 -15.55 -14.17 16.79
N LYS A 45 -16.53 -13.47 16.22
CA LYS A 45 -17.65 -14.06 15.49
C LYS A 45 -17.41 -13.90 13.99
N PRO A 46 -17.98 -14.77 13.14
CA PRO A 46 -17.89 -14.58 11.71
C PRO A 46 -18.38 -13.19 11.29
N LEU A 47 -17.47 -12.36 10.82
CA LEU A 47 -17.74 -10.99 10.38
C LEU A 47 -16.98 -10.74 9.08
N SER A 48 -17.66 -10.11 8.12
CA SER A 48 -17.02 -9.64 6.89
C SER A 48 -17.19 -8.13 6.77
N THR A 49 -16.06 -7.42 6.68
CA THR A 49 -16.04 -5.96 6.61
C THR A 49 -15.33 -5.52 5.35
N SER A 50 -16.04 -4.79 4.47
CA SER A 50 -15.47 -4.27 3.22
C SER A 50 -15.00 -2.83 3.37
N PHE A 51 -13.81 -2.56 2.81
CA PHE A 51 -13.16 -1.25 2.74
C PHE A 51 -13.00 -0.87 1.27
N THR A 52 -13.50 0.29 0.88
CA THR A 52 -13.34 0.79 -0.48
C THR A 52 -12.01 1.50 -0.66
N GLU A 53 -11.52 1.56 -1.89
CA GLU A 53 -10.29 2.28 -2.24
C GLU A 53 -10.35 3.77 -1.85
N PRO A 54 -11.45 4.52 -2.09
CA PRO A 54 -11.57 5.89 -1.61
C PRO A 54 -11.52 6.04 -0.08
N GLU A 55 -12.12 5.13 0.69
CA GLU A 55 -12.01 5.13 2.15
C GLU A 55 -10.58 4.89 2.60
N THR A 56 -9.92 3.90 2.00
CA THR A 56 -8.52 3.55 2.31
C THR A 56 -7.57 4.70 2.02
N ASN A 57 -7.65 5.28 0.82
CA ASN A 57 -6.80 6.40 0.44
C ASN A 57 -7.10 7.68 1.23
N SER A 58 -8.35 7.89 1.62
CA SER A 58 -8.71 8.99 2.52
C SER A 58 -8.08 8.79 3.90
N TYR A 59 -8.13 7.58 4.45
CA TYR A 59 -7.47 7.27 5.72
C TYR A 59 -5.97 7.48 5.64
N LEU A 60 -5.32 6.96 4.60
CA LEU A 60 -3.88 7.15 4.37
C LEU A 60 -3.51 8.63 4.31
N LYS A 61 -4.30 9.45 3.65
CA LYS A 61 -4.05 10.89 3.48
C LYS A 61 -4.27 11.71 4.74
N PHE A 62 -5.36 11.45 5.48
CA PHE A 62 -5.80 12.35 6.55
C PHE A 62 -5.50 11.84 7.96
N LYS A 63 -5.28 10.53 8.15
CA LYS A 63 -5.15 9.94 9.49
C LYS A 63 -3.91 9.06 9.71
N ALA A 64 -3.38 8.45 8.67
CA ALA A 64 -2.31 7.46 8.81
C ALA A 64 -0.91 8.07 9.05
N GLY A 65 -0.75 9.38 9.08
CA GLY A 65 0.58 10.04 9.10
C GLY A 65 1.54 9.53 10.17
N SER A 66 1.04 9.25 11.39
CA SER A 66 1.86 8.71 12.50
C SER A 66 2.15 7.20 12.37
N LEU A 67 1.41 6.49 11.52
CA LEU A 67 1.57 5.05 11.27
C LEU A 67 2.51 4.77 10.09
N LEU A 68 2.74 5.77 9.24
CA LEU A 68 3.62 5.63 8.09
C LEU A 68 5.09 5.56 8.52
N PRO A 69 5.92 4.79 7.82
CA PRO A 69 7.37 4.82 8.02
C PRO A 69 7.92 6.23 7.89
N THR A 70 8.93 6.53 8.71
CA THR A 70 9.60 7.83 8.68
C THR A 70 10.08 8.18 7.27
N GLY A 71 9.76 9.38 6.80
CA GLY A 71 10.12 9.87 5.47
C GLY A 71 9.19 9.43 4.35
N LEU A 72 8.20 8.55 4.61
CA LEU A 72 7.21 8.17 3.61
C LEU A 72 6.03 9.13 3.64
N THR A 73 5.70 9.72 2.50
CA THR A 73 4.61 10.70 2.34
C THR A 73 3.79 10.39 1.09
N GLU A 74 2.59 10.96 1.02
CA GLU A 74 1.68 10.87 -0.12
C GLU A 74 1.38 9.44 -0.58
N PRO A 75 1.11 8.48 0.34
CA PRO A 75 0.80 7.12 -0.07
C PRO A 75 -0.55 7.06 -0.78
N VAL A 76 -0.57 6.34 -1.89
CA VAL A 76 -1.79 6.00 -2.65
C VAL A 76 -1.80 4.52 -2.90
N LEU A 77 -2.93 3.86 -2.64
CA LEU A 77 -3.15 2.44 -2.87
C LEU A 77 -4.21 2.26 -3.96
N THR A 78 -3.95 1.37 -4.90
CA THR A 78 -4.92 0.95 -5.93
C THR A 78 -5.21 -0.54 -5.76
N MET A 79 -6.48 -0.89 -5.75
CA MET A 79 -6.96 -2.27 -5.64
C MET A 79 -7.35 -2.75 -7.03
N GLU A 80 -6.51 -3.58 -7.64
CA GLU A 80 -6.63 -3.98 -9.04
C GLU A 80 -7.58 -5.19 -9.23
N GLY A 81 -7.85 -5.91 -8.14
CA GLY A 81 -8.64 -7.14 -8.13
C GLY A 81 -7.77 -8.41 -8.20
N GLU A 82 -8.40 -9.56 -8.02
CA GLU A 82 -7.74 -10.88 -8.03
C GLU A 82 -6.58 -10.99 -7.03
N GLY A 83 -6.70 -10.32 -5.89
CA GLY A 83 -5.64 -10.24 -4.88
C GLY A 83 -4.56 -9.20 -5.18
N ARG A 84 -4.56 -8.53 -6.33
CA ARG A 84 -3.52 -7.57 -6.73
C ARG A 84 -3.78 -6.19 -6.17
N VAL A 85 -2.69 -5.59 -5.71
CA VAL A 85 -2.64 -4.20 -5.28
C VAL A 85 -1.40 -3.53 -5.87
N SER A 86 -1.51 -2.23 -6.14
CA SER A 86 -0.36 -1.38 -6.41
C SER A 86 -0.40 -0.16 -5.51
N GLY A 87 0.78 0.36 -5.20
CA GLY A 87 0.92 1.53 -4.36
C GLY A 87 1.98 2.47 -4.89
N THR A 88 1.78 3.76 -4.65
CA THR A 88 2.77 4.81 -4.89
C THR A 88 2.95 5.64 -3.64
N ALA A 89 4.14 6.19 -3.44
CA ALA A 89 4.43 7.11 -2.36
C ALA A 89 5.63 7.99 -2.73
N VAL A 90 5.94 8.95 -1.89
CA VAL A 90 7.19 9.72 -1.95
C VAL A 90 8.01 9.39 -0.70
N VAL A 91 9.27 9.01 -0.89
CA VAL A 91 10.23 8.77 0.20
C VAL A 91 11.19 9.95 0.27
N ASP A 92 11.21 10.63 1.41
CA ASP A 92 12.18 11.69 1.74
C ASP A 92 13.40 11.07 2.42
N LEU A 93 14.45 10.84 1.63
CA LEU A 93 15.68 10.20 2.10
C LEU A 93 16.49 11.07 3.06
N ASP A 94 16.29 12.38 3.03
CA ASP A 94 16.99 13.27 3.96
C ASP A 94 16.41 13.14 5.37
N VAL A 95 15.08 12.99 5.48
CA VAL A 95 14.40 12.69 6.75
C VAL A 95 14.75 11.31 7.26
N VAL A 96 14.83 10.31 6.39
CA VAL A 96 15.24 8.94 6.75
C VAL A 96 16.65 8.94 7.34
N ARG A 97 17.60 9.59 6.69
CA ARG A 97 18.99 9.68 7.17
C ARG A 97 19.14 10.40 8.49
N GLN A 98 18.38 11.47 8.73
CA GLN A 98 18.43 12.22 9.98
C GLN A 98 18.01 11.38 11.20
N LYS A 99 17.06 10.46 11.04
CA LYS A 99 16.58 9.58 12.12
C LYS A 99 17.43 8.33 12.33
N GLN A 100 18.11 7.87 11.30
CA GLN A 100 18.94 6.67 11.36
C GLN A 100 20.41 7.06 11.37
N SER A 101 20.92 7.39 12.56
CA SER A 101 22.31 7.84 12.81
C SER A 101 23.39 6.79 12.58
N SER A 102 23.15 5.73 11.85
CA SER A 102 24.13 4.70 11.51
C SER A 102 24.73 4.93 10.11
N GLY A 103 25.39 6.07 9.93
CA GLY A 103 26.15 6.38 8.72
C GLY A 103 27.32 5.46 8.48
N GLY A 104 27.05 4.23 8.05
CA GLY A 104 28.06 3.35 7.47
C GLY A 104 28.24 3.69 5.98
N TRP A 105 29.46 3.64 5.47
CA TRP A 105 29.76 3.89 4.05
C TRP A 105 29.06 2.89 3.10
N LEU A 106 28.44 1.82 3.63
CA LEU A 106 27.63 0.82 2.93
C LEU A 106 26.11 1.11 3.03
N ASP A 107 25.72 2.28 3.52
CA ASP A 107 24.30 2.67 3.58
C ASP A 107 23.79 2.90 2.15
N PRO A 108 22.83 2.10 1.66
CA PRO A 108 22.29 2.25 0.31
C PRO A 108 21.62 3.62 0.08
N THR A 109 21.24 4.33 1.16
CA THR A 109 20.67 5.68 1.08
C THR A 109 21.74 6.76 0.85
N SER A 110 23.03 6.45 0.99
CA SER A 110 24.12 7.43 0.81
C SER A 110 24.27 7.90 -0.64
N TYR A 111 23.80 7.12 -1.61
CA TYR A 111 23.88 7.44 -3.04
C TYR A 111 22.60 8.11 -3.59
N LEU A 112 21.53 8.11 -2.81
CA LEU A 112 20.25 8.69 -3.17
C LEU A 112 19.93 9.83 -2.20
N ALA A 113 19.48 10.98 -2.68
CA ALA A 113 19.17 12.16 -1.88
C ALA A 113 17.83 12.76 -2.27
N GLY A 114 17.21 13.49 -1.33
CA GLY A 114 15.99 14.24 -1.58
C GLY A 114 14.73 13.35 -1.59
N LYS A 115 13.68 13.85 -2.24
CA LYS A 115 12.37 13.21 -2.34
C LYS A 115 12.28 12.37 -3.60
N LEU A 116 12.09 11.07 -3.45
CA LEU A 116 12.01 10.13 -4.56
C LEU A 116 10.61 9.51 -4.63
N PRO A 117 9.92 9.58 -5.78
CA PRO A 117 8.71 8.81 -6.00
C PRO A 117 9.04 7.31 -6.08
N VAL A 118 8.28 6.52 -5.35
CA VAL A 118 8.38 5.06 -5.32
C VAL A 118 7.07 4.44 -5.73
N ALA A 119 7.13 3.29 -6.39
CA ALA A 119 5.96 2.50 -6.74
C ALA A 119 6.25 1.02 -6.50
N ALA A 120 5.23 0.28 -6.09
CA ALA A 120 5.28 -1.17 -5.98
C ALA A 120 3.94 -1.78 -6.38
N ALA A 121 3.98 -2.97 -6.96
CA ALA A 121 2.79 -3.76 -7.26
C ALA A 121 3.05 -5.23 -6.94
N GLY A 122 2.01 -5.92 -6.52
CA GLY A 122 2.10 -7.33 -6.17
C GLY A 122 0.76 -7.89 -5.73
N LYS A 123 0.78 -9.14 -5.30
CA LYS A 123 -0.40 -9.88 -4.88
C LYS A 123 -0.40 -10.12 -3.38
N VAL A 124 -1.51 -9.79 -2.74
CA VAL A 124 -1.80 -10.14 -1.35
C VAL A 124 -2.40 -11.54 -1.34
N VAL A 125 -1.74 -12.49 -0.70
CA VAL A 125 -2.21 -13.87 -0.54
C VAL A 125 -2.41 -14.12 0.93
N THR A 126 -3.65 -14.47 1.31
CA THR A 126 -4.00 -14.69 2.72
C THR A 126 -4.79 -15.97 2.91
N ALA A 127 -4.47 -16.71 3.97
CA ALA A 127 -5.20 -17.90 4.40
C ALA A 127 -4.94 -18.17 5.90
N ASP A 128 -5.94 -18.68 6.60
CA ASP A 128 -5.83 -19.19 7.96
C ASP A 128 -5.12 -18.25 8.95
N GLY A 129 -5.42 -16.95 8.85
CA GLY A 129 -4.85 -15.94 9.74
C GLY A 129 -3.43 -15.49 9.37
N LYS A 130 -2.90 -15.94 8.25
CA LYS A 130 -1.59 -15.56 7.75
C LYS A 130 -1.69 -14.87 6.39
N GLY A 131 -0.73 -13.98 6.13
CA GLY A 131 -0.62 -13.28 4.87
C GLY A 131 0.82 -13.29 4.35
N ARG A 132 0.96 -13.11 3.05
CA ARG A 132 2.22 -12.77 2.40
C ARG A 132 1.95 -11.82 1.24
N PHE A 133 2.95 -11.04 0.91
CA PHE A 133 2.91 -10.17 -0.27
C PHE A 133 3.85 -10.72 -1.34
N GLU A 134 3.29 -11.13 -2.45
CA GLU A 134 4.06 -11.59 -3.62
C GLU A 134 4.36 -10.37 -4.49
N LEU A 135 5.55 -9.81 -4.33
CA LEU A 135 5.96 -8.63 -5.09
C LEU A 135 6.16 -9.00 -6.56
N GLU A 136 5.49 -8.26 -7.45
CA GLU A 136 5.62 -8.39 -8.90
C GLU A 136 6.53 -7.30 -9.49
N ARG A 137 6.48 -6.08 -8.94
CA ARG A 137 7.23 -4.92 -9.44
C ARG A 137 7.53 -3.92 -8.33
N ALA A 138 8.71 -3.31 -8.39
CA ALA A 138 9.04 -2.14 -7.59
C ALA A 138 9.89 -1.17 -8.42
N GLU A 139 9.69 0.13 -8.21
CA GLU A 139 10.35 1.21 -8.94
C GLU A 139 10.72 2.36 -8.01
N ILE A 140 11.83 3.03 -8.31
CA ILE A 140 12.18 4.33 -7.73
C ILE A 140 12.38 5.31 -8.88
N SER A 141 11.66 6.44 -8.86
CA SER A 141 11.71 7.47 -9.91
C SER A 141 11.47 6.90 -11.31
N GLY A 142 10.61 5.88 -11.43
CA GLY A 142 10.30 5.19 -12.69
C GLY A 142 11.36 4.18 -13.14
N LEU A 143 12.42 3.97 -12.38
CA LEU A 143 13.45 2.97 -12.68
C LEU A 143 13.15 1.68 -11.91
N PRO A 144 13.11 0.52 -12.59
CA PRO A 144 12.88 -0.76 -11.94
C PRO A 144 13.96 -1.07 -10.90
N LEU A 145 13.53 -1.52 -9.72
CA LEU A 145 14.43 -1.98 -8.66
C LEU A 145 14.74 -3.46 -8.81
N PRO A 146 16.01 -3.85 -8.86
CA PRO A 146 16.39 -5.25 -8.70
C PRO A 146 15.89 -5.81 -7.37
N LYS A 147 15.41 -7.07 -7.35
CA LYS A 147 14.90 -7.74 -6.13
C LYS A 147 15.91 -7.66 -4.96
N SER A 148 17.20 -7.83 -5.23
CA SER A 148 18.26 -7.78 -4.21
C SER A 148 18.36 -6.41 -3.52
N LEU A 149 18.21 -5.32 -4.28
CA LEU A 149 18.22 -3.96 -3.71
C LEU A 149 16.94 -3.70 -2.91
N LEU A 150 15.79 -4.13 -3.44
CA LEU A 150 14.53 -4.01 -2.74
C LEU A 150 14.55 -4.76 -1.40
N GLU A 151 15.06 -5.99 -1.35
CA GLU A 151 15.20 -6.76 -0.10
C GLU A 151 16.06 -6.03 0.93
N GLN A 152 17.15 -5.40 0.49
CA GLN A 152 17.98 -4.60 1.39
C GLN A 152 17.21 -3.40 1.95
N LEU A 153 16.44 -2.70 1.10
CA LEU A 153 15.61 -1.57 1.53
C LEU A 153 14.51 -2.02 2.49
N VAL A 154 13.76 -3.09 2.18
CA VAL A 154 12.72 -3.61 3.06
C VAL A 154 13.31 -4.02 4.41
N ARG A 155 14.40 -4.78 4.44
CA ARG A 155 15.10 -5.13 5.69
C ARG A 155 15.53 -3.89 6.47
N PHE A 156 16.05 -2.88 5.77
CA PHE A 156 16.49 -1.65 6.41
C PHE A 156 15.33 -0.88 7.06
N PHE A 157 14.20 -0.70 6.36
CA PHE A 157 13.05 0.05 6.85
C PHE A 157 12.19 -0.71 7.87
N THR A 158 12.30 -2.05 7.93
CA THR A 158 11.52 -2.89 8.85
C THR A 158 12.29 -3.31 10.09
N ARG A 159 13.54 -2.83 10.28
CA ARG A 159 14.31 -3.07 11.50
C ARG A 159 13.64 -2.40 12.69
N THR A 160 13.46 -3.18 13.74
CA THR A 160 12.99 -2.72 15.05
C THR A 160 13.87 -3.33 16.14
N ALA A 161 13.68 -2.90 17.38
CA ALA A 161 14.37 -3.52 18.53
C ALA A 161 14.04 -5.02 18.63
N ASP A 162 12.80 -5.41 18.30
CA ASP A 162 12.34 -6.80 18.35
C ASP A 162 12.69 -7.59 17.08
N ASN A 163 12.93 -6.89 15.95
CA ASN A 163 13.36 -7.48 14.68
C ASN A 163 14.62 -6.78 14.12
N PRO A 164 15.80 -6.98 14.70
CA PRO A 164 17.01 -6.28 14.31
C PRO A 164 17.54 -6.65 12.91
N LYS A 165 17.09 -7.78 12.35
CA LYS A 165 17.42 -8.18 10.96
C LYS A 165 16.50 -7.56 9.92
N GLY A 166 15.36 -7.01 10.33
CA GLY A 166 14.29 -6.57 9.43
C GLY A 166 13.59 -7.76 8.75
N SER A 167 12.48 -7.47 8.06
CA SER A 167 11.68 -8.46 7.36
C SER A 167 12.14 -8.62 5.91
N SER A 168 11.90 -9.79 5.33
CA SER A 168 12.07 -10.04 3.89
C SER A 168 10.77 -9.69 3.14
N VAL A 169 10.90 -9.43 1.85
CA VAL A 169 9.74 -9.22 0.95
C VAL A 169 8.86 -10.47 0.88
N ASP A 170 9.48 -11.65 1.00
CA ASP A 170 8.80 -12.94 0.88
C ASP A 170 8.32 -13.50 2.25
N ASP A 171 8.51 -12.76 3.36
CA ASP A 171 8.10 -13.22 4.68
C ASP A 171 6.57 -13.32 4.79
N THR A 172 6.11 -14.37 5.47
CA THR A 172 4.73 -14.45 5.92
C THR A 172 4.55 -13.68 7.23
N PHE A 173 3.40 -13.06 7.41
CA PHE A 173 3.03 -12.33 8.61
C PHE A 173 1.69 -12.80 9.15
N ASP A 174 1.48 -12.64 10.45
CA ASP A 174 0.20 -12.93 11.07
C ASP A 174 -0.78 -11.78 10.83
N LEU A 175 -2.02 -12.14 10.46
CA LEU A 175 -3.08 -11.16 10.31
C LEU A 175 -3.59 -10.74 11.70
N PRO A 176 -3.68 -9.44 12.00
CA PRO A 176 -4.11 -8.95 13.31
C PRO A 176 -5.61 -9.14 13.53
N ALA A 177 -6.07 -8.90 14.76
CA ALA A 177 -7.48 -8.79 15.12
C ALA A 177 -8.34 -10.00 14.71
N GLY A 178 -7.79 -11.22 14.78
CA GLY A 178 -8.51 -12.44 14.43
C GLY A 178 -8.92 -12.54 12.97
N ILE A 179 -8.32 -11.73 12.09
CA ILE A 179 -8.55 -11.79 10.64
C ILE A 179 -8.04 -13.12 10.11
N ARG A 180 -8.90 -13.86 9.44
CA ARG A 180 -8.57 -15.16 8.84
C ARG A 180 -8.18 -15.03 7.38
N ARG A 181 -8.79 -14.09 6.65
CA ARG A 181 -8.56 -13.87 5.23
C ARG A 181 -8.87 -12.44 4.83
N ILE A 182 -8.18 -11.96 3.81
CA ILE A 182 -8.44 -10.69 3.12
C ILE A 182 -8.62 -11.01 1.63
N ASP A 183 -9.76 -10.65 1.08
CA ASP A 183 -10.02 -10.74 -0.36
C ASP A 183 -9.87 -9.34 -0.97
N VAL A 184 -9.07 -9.23 -2.02
CA VAL A 184 -8.88 -7.96 -2.76
C VAL A 184 -9.60 -8.06 -4.10
N ASP A 185 -10.66 -7.29 -4.22
CA ASP A 185 -11.41 -7.06 -5.46
C ASP A 185 -11.01 -5.71 -6.08
N LYS A 186 -11.50 -5.43 -7.28
CA LYS A 186 -11.27 -4.14 -7.91
C LYS A 186 -11.96 -3.02 -7.12
N GLY A 187 -11.16 -2.05 -6.65
CA GLY A 187 -11.62 -0.86 -5.91
C GLY A 187 -12.04 -1.12 -4.46
N LYS A 188 -11.84 -2.32 -3.91
CA LYS A 188 -12.13 -2.64 -2.50
C LYS A 188 -11.36 -3.86 -2.01
N PHE A 189 -11.20 -3.98 -0.69
CA PHE A 189 -10.85 -5.24 -0.06
C PHE A 189 -11.87 -5.61 1.02
N THR A 190 -12.00 -6.89 1.30
CA THR A 190 -12.89 -7.43 2.34
C THR A 190 -12.09 -8.26 3.33
N VAL A 191 -12.24 -7.91 4.60
CA VAL A 191 -11.65 -8.61 5.74
C VAL A 191 -12.65 -9.61 6.28
N HIS A 192 -12.22 -10.85 6.52
CA HIS A 192 -13.03 -11.94 7.10
C HIS A 192 -12.40 -12.39 8.42
N GLN A 193 -13.17 -12.35 9.47
CA GLN A 193 -12.85 -12.88 10.80
C GLN A 193 -13.55 -14.22 11.07
#